data_66911300f8c12e5ae97496d93d4b2284
#
_entry.id   66911300f8c12e5ae97496d93d4b2284
#
_cell.length_a   1.000
_cell.length_b   1.000
_cell.length_c   1.000
_cell.angle_alpha   90.00
_cell.angle_beta   90.00
_cell.angle_gamma   90.00
#
_symmetry.space_group_name_H-M   'P 1'
#
loop_
_entity.id
_entity.type
_entity.pdbx_description
1 polymer ?
#
loop_
_entity_poly.entity_id
_entity_poly.type
_entity_poly.pdbx_seq_one_letter_code
_entity_poly.pdbx_strand_id
1 'polypeptide(L)'
;MRLTKAEKNFINAARVARLATVDARGVPHNVPICPLLDNGKIYFGTEATAKKVRNLKANPSVAILFDDYVEAWDHLCGMMIQGRARVVDTRLFRPLRKKIYAKYLQYESISPLTDGDTVIVEIAPKKKLSWGFSS
;
A
#
# COMPACT_ATOMS: atom_id res chain seq x y z
N MET A 1 -4.01 13.04 -10.15
CA MET A 1 -2.59 12.77 -9.92
C MET A 1 -2.15 11.63 -10.83
N ARG A 2 -0.96 11.71 -11.39
CA ARG A 2 -0.47 10.71 -12.35
C ARG A 2 0.92 10.22 -11.95
N LEU A 3 1.11 8.90 -11.95
CA LEU A 3 2.42 8.30 -11.71
C LEU A 3 3.21 8.22 -13.02
N THR A 4 4.47 8.62 -12.97
CA THR A 4 5.39 8.42 -14.10
C THR A 4 5.75 6.94 -14.24
N LYS A 5 6.34 6.58 -15.38
CA LYS A 5 6.81 5.20 -15.58
C LYS A 5 7.86 4.81 -14.53
N ALA A 6 8.80 5.71 -14.23
CA ALA A 6 9.83 5.46 -13.21
C ALA A 6 9.22 5.24 -11.84
N GLU A 7 8.22 6.04 -11.47
CA GLU A 7 7.50 5.89 -10.20
C GLU A 7 6.74 4.57 -10.13
N LYS A 8 6.06 4.18 -11.21
CA LYS A 8 5.38 2.87 -11.27
C LYS A 8 6.36 1.72 -11.11
N ASN A 9 7.50 1.80 -11.78
CA ASN A 9 8.55 0.78 -11.67
C ASN A 9 9.07 0.67 -10.23
N PHE A 10 9.22 1.81 -9.56
CA PHE A 10 9.67 1.86 -8.17
C PHE A 10 8.68 1.18 -7.24
N ILE A 11 7.38 1.47 -7.40
CA ILE A 11 6.32 0.82 -6.61
C ILE A 11 6.28 -0.68 -6.91
N ASN A 12 6.36 -1.07 -8.18
CA ASN A 12 6.30 -2.48 -8.57
C ASN A 12 7.48 -3.29 -8.02
N ALA A 13 8.65 -2.68 -7.93
CA ALA A 13 9.85 -3.32 -7.37
C ALA A 13 9.83 -3.36 -5.84
N ALA A 14 9.08 -2.48 -5.18
CA ALA A 14 9.05 -2.39 -3.73
C ALA A 14 8.40 -3.64 -3.13
N ARG A 15 9.09 -4.26 -2.18
CA ARG A 15 8.58 -5.43 -1.44
C ARG A 15 7.80 -5.00 -0.20
N VAL A 16 8.06 -3.81 0.31
CA VAL A 16 7.45 -3.26 1.51
C VAL A 16 7.27 -1.76 1.33
N ALA A 17 6.21 -1.22 1.92
CA ALA A 17 5.98 0.20 2.04
C ALA A 17 5.45 0.49 3.44
N ARG A 18 5.45 1.76 3.85
CA ARG A 18 5.00 2.18 5.19
C ARG A 18 3.68 2.89 5.05
N LEU A 19 2.68 2.36 5.73
CA LEU A 19 1.31 2.91 5.70
C LEU A 19 1.03 3.67 7.00
N ALA A 20 0.67 4.92 6.86
CA ALA A 20 0.21 5.76 7.96
C ALA A 20 -1.30 5.90 7.91
N THR A 21 -1.94 5.59 9.03
CA THR A 21 -3.37 5.79 9.27
C THR A 21 -3.54 6.56 10.56
N VAL A 22 -4.73 7.08 10.81
CA VAL A 22 -5.03 7.89 11.98
C VAL A 22 -6.26 7.32 12.67
N ASP A 23 -6.20 7.21 14.01
CA ASP A 23 -7.38 6.77 14.76
C ASP A 23 -8.38 7.92 14.98
N ALA A 24 -9.47 7.62 15.65
CA ALA A 24 -10.54 8.60 15.91
C ALA A 24 -10.08 9.79 16.78
N ARG A 25 -8.95 9.64 17.48
CA ARG A 25 -8.37 10.70 18.33
C ARG A 25 -7.29 11.49 17.63
N GLY A 26 -6.99 11.16 16.37
CA GLY A 26 -5.92 11.81 15.63
C GLY A 26 -4.54 11.24 15.90
N VAL A 27 -4.42 10.09 16.58
CA VAL A 27 -3.13 9.46 16.86
C VAL A 27 -2.67 8.70 15.62
N PRO A 28 -1.50 9.03 15.07
CA PRO A 28 -0.99 8.34 13.89
C PRO A 28 -0.50 6.93 14.22
N HIS A 29 -0.67 6.03 13.25
CA HIS A 29 -0.25 4.64 13.29
C HIS A 29 0.50 4.36 12.01
N ASN A 30 1.70 3.81 12.09
CA ASN A 30 2.57 3.62 10.92
C ASN A 30 3.17 2.21 10.96
N VAL A 31 2.86 1.41 9.96
CA VAL A 31 3.26 0.00 9.89
C VAL A 31 3.65 -0.40 8.47
N PRO A 32 4.51 -1.43 8.32
CA PRO A 32 4.83 -1.94 6.99
C PRO A 32 3.67 -2.71 6.39
N ILE A 33 3.55 -2.61 5.07
CA ILE A 33 2.61 -3.40 4.27
C ILE A 33 3.32 -3.92 3.03
N CYS A 34 2.75 -4.92 2.39
CA CYS A 34 3.24 -5.48 1.12
C CYS A 34 2.36 -4.94 -0.03
N PRO A 35 2.81 -3.90 -0.73
CA PRO A 35 1.97 -3.21 -1.71
C PRO A 35 1.89 -3.93 -3.05
N LEU A 36 0.73 -3.82 -3.70
CA LEU A 36 0.51 -4.18 -5.09
C LEU A 36 0.00 -2.95 -5.83
N LEU A 37 0.63 -2.59 -6.92
CA LEU A 37 0.11 -1.56 -7.83
C LEU A 37 -0.70 -2.25 -8.93
N ASP A 38 -1.95 -1.86 -9.08
CA ASP A 38 -2.82 -2.37 -10.14
C ASP A 38 -3.74 -1.26 -10.61
N ASN A 39 -3.71 -1.00 -11.91
CA ASN A 39 -4.58 0.00 -12.54
C ASN A 39 -4.57 1.37 -11.84
N GLY A 40 -3.37 1.83 -11.44
CA GLY A 40 -3.20 3.15 -10.80
C GLY A 40 -3.60 3.22 -9.34
N LYS A 41 -3.97 2.10 -8.74
CA LYS A 41 -4.33 2.02 -7.32
C LYS A 41 -3.38 1.08 -6.59
N ILE A 42 -3.27 1.26 -5.28
CA ILE A 42 -2.36 0.47 -4.46
C ILE A 42 -3.21 -0.41 -3.53
N TYR A 43 -2.88 -1.69 -3.50
CA TYR A 43 -3.62 -2.69 -2.73
C TYR A 43 -2.69 -3.41 -1.77
N PHE A 44 -3.24 -3.87 -0.66
CA PHE A 44 -2.55 -4.78 0.24
C PHE A 44 -3.55 -5.64 0.99
N GLY A 45 -3.11 -6.85 1.37
CA GLY A 45 -3.91 -7.76 2.19
C GLY A 45 -3.54 -7.61 3.66
N THR A 46 -4.53 -7.76 4.54
CA THR A 46 -4.30 -7.70 5.98
C THR A 46 -5.45 -8.39 6.73
N GLU A 47 -5.26 -8.64 8.01
CA GLU A 47 -6.31 -9.19 8.85
C GLU A 47 -7.46 -8.19 9.00
N ALA A 48 -8.69 -8.69 8.95
CA ALA A 48 -9.91 -7.86 9.03
C ALA A 48 -9.98 -7.07 10.33
N THR A 49 -9.40 -7.59 11.42
CA THR A 49 -9.41 -6.97 12.74
C THR A 49 -8.20 -6.09 13.04
N ALA A 50 -7.30 -5.91 12.08
CA ALA A 50 -6.09 -5.10 12.28
C ALA A 50 -6.44 -3.65 12.61
N LYS A 51 -5.59 -3.01 13.42
CA LYS A 51 -5.80 -1.62 13.83
C LYS A 51 -5.84 -0.68 12.62
N LYS A 52 -5.00 -0.91 11.62
CA LYS A 52 -5.01 -0.09 10.40
C LYS A 52 -6.35 -0.15 9.67
N VAL A 53 -7.03 -1.30 9.70
CA VAL A 53 -8.36 -1.43 9.10
C VAL A 53 -9.40 -0.64 9.88
N ARG A 54 -9.38 -0.74 11.21
CA ARG A 54 -10.27 0.07 12.06
C ARG A 54 -10.03 1.56 11.85
N ASN A 55 -8.78 1.95 11.76
CA ASN A 55 -8.41 3.36 11.54
C ASN A 55 -8.95 3.88 10.22
N LEU A 56 -8.72 3.17 9.11
CA LEU A 56 -9.15 3.64 7.79
C LEU A 56 -10.67 3.64 7.62
N LYS A 57 -11.39 2.82 8.37
CA LYS A 57 -12.86 2.86 8.40
C LYS A 57 -13.37 4.11 9.09
N ALA A 58 -12.69 4.55 10.16
CA ALA A 58 -13.05 5.77 10.88
C ALA A 58 -12.56 7.01 10.14
N ASN A 59 -11.37 6.96 9.55
CA ASN A 59 -10.77 8.05 8.77
C ASN A 59 -10.07 7.48 7.55
N PRO A 60 -10.65 7.62 6.35
CA PRO A 60 -10.10 7.01 5.15
C PRO A 60 -8.86 7.72 4.59
N SER A 61 -8.46 8.86 5.13
CA SER A 61 -7.25 9.57 4.70
C SER A 61 -6.02 8.82 5.19
N VAL A 62 -5.15 8.44 4.26
CA VAL A 62 -3.93 7.68 4.55
C VAL A 62 -2.75 8.26 3.80
N ALA A 63 -1.55 7.90 4.25
CA ALA A 63 -0.32 8.16 3.51
C ALA A 63 0.47 6.86 3.41
N ILE A 64 1.06 6.63 2.24
CA ILE A 64 1.93 5.48 2.03
C ILE A 64 3.29 5.97 1.54
N LEU A 65 4.36 5.45 2.15
CA LEU A 65 5.73 5.85 1.87
C LEU A 65 6.49 4.69 1.24
N PHE A 66 7.04 4.96 0.06
CA PHE A 66 7.99 4.09 -0.63
C PHE A 66 9.34 4.78 -0.56
N ASP A 67 10.32 4.14 0.02
CA ASP A 67 11.65 4.72 0.14
C ASP A 67 12.71 3.66 -0.03
N ASP A 68 13.88 4.10 -0.47
CA ASP A 68 15.05 3.26 -0.59
C ASP A 68 16.24 4.01 -0.01
N TYR A 69 17.12 3.29 0.68
CA TYR A 69 18.30 3.87 1.26
C TYR A 69 19.56 3.32 0.59
N VAL A 70 20.42 4.22 0.15
CA VAL A 70 21.75 3.89 -0.37
C VAL A 70 22.76 4.84 0.24
N GLU A 71 24.00 4.37 0.43
CA GLU A 71 25.06 5.22 1.01
C GLU A 71 25.46 6.38 0.12
N ALA A 72 25.28 6.26 -1.20
CA ALA A 72 25.43 7.37 -2.13
C ALA A 72 24.15 8.24 -2.06
N TRP A 73 24.17 9.25 -1.22
CA TRP A 73 22.98 10.06 -0.92
C TRP A 73 22.46 10.86 -2.12
N ASP A 74 23.28 11.11 -3.11
CA ASP A 74 22.84 11.72 -4.37
C ASP A 74 21.98 10.75 -5.22
N HIS A 75 21.91 9.47 -4.85
CA HIS A 75 21.06 8.46 -5.49
C HIS A 75 19.89 8.03 -4.62
N LEU A 76 19.61 8.73 -3.52
CA LEU A 76 18.43 8.45 -2.71
C LEU A 76 17.17 8.77 -3.51
N CYS A 77 16.17 7.91 -3.39
CA CYS A 77 14.87 8.15 -3.98
C CYS A 77 13.75 7.63 -3.10
N GLY A 78 12.59 8.21 -3.27
CA GLY A 78 11.41 7.80 -2.54
C GLY A 78 10.18 8.56 -3.00
N MET A 79 9.04 8.14 -2.49
CA MET A 79 7.76 8.73 -2.86
C MET A 79 6.77 8.53 -1.72
N MET A 80 6.13 9.62 -1.32
CA MET A 80 5.01 9.58 -0.40
C MET A 80 3.74 9.85 -1.20
N ILE A 81 2.73 8.99 -1.03
CA ILE A 81 1.42 9.15 -1.66
C ILE A 81 0.39 9.35 -0.57
N GLN A 82 -0.37 10.43 -0.67
CA GLN A 82 -1.55 10.65 0.15
C GLN A 82 -2.77 10.25 -0.66
N GLY A 83 -3.69 9.54 -0.02
CA GLY A 83 -4.87 9.05 -0.72
C GLY A 83 -5.98 8.68 0.24
N ARG A 84 -6.99 8.02 -0.32
CA ARG A 84 -8.12 7.51 0.45
C ARG A 84 -8.14 5.99 0.35
N ALA A 85 -8.32 5.37 1.51
CA ALA A 85 -8.30 3.91 1.62
C ALA A 85 -9.70 3.37 1.91
N ARG A 86 -9.98 2.20 1.37
CA ARG A 86 -11.23 1.46 1.64
C ARG A 86 -10.97 -0.04 1.56
N VAL A 87 -11.76 -0.80 2.28
CA VAL A 87 -11.81 -2.25 2.10
C VAL A 87 -12.54 -2.54 0.78
N VAL A 88 -11.95 -3.38 -0.07
CA VAL A 88 -12.55 -3.69 -1.36
C VAL A 88 -13.80 -4.56 -1.19
N ASP A 89 -14.69 -4.47 -2.17
CA ASP A 89 -15.86 -5.33 -2.28
C ASP A 89 -15.42 -6.80 -2.41
N THR A 90 -16.22 -7.70 -1.84
CA THR A 90 -15.94 -9.14 -1.87
C THR A 90 -15.80 -9.70 -3.29
N ARG A 91 -16.44 -9.08 -4.27
CA ARG A 91 -16.32 -9.46 -5.68
C ARG A 91 -14.89 -9.27 -6.21
N LEU A 92 -14.16 -8.32 -5.66
CA LEU A 92 -12.79 -8.00 -6.08
C LEU A 92 -11.74 -8.79 -5.30
N PHE A 93 -12.12 -9.45 -4.22
CA PHE A 93 -11.19 -10.13 -3.32
C PHE A 93 -10.37 -11.20 -4.05
N ARG A 94 -11.03 -12.13 -4.73
CA ARG A 94 -10.34 -13.24 -5.40
C ARG A 94 -9.42 -12.79 -6.55
N PRO A 95 -9.87 -11.92 -7.47
CA PRO A 95 -8.98 -11.44 -8.53
C PRO A 95 -7.76 -10.70 -7.99
N LEU A 96 -7.96 -9.85 -6.98
CA LEU A 96 -6.84 -9.10 -6.37
C LEU A 96 -5.92 -10.01 -5.58
N ARG A 97 -6.47 -10.99 -4.83
CA ARG A 97 -5.67 -11.99 -4.13
C ARG A 97 -4.73 -12.72 -5.09
N LYS A 98 -5.23 -13.11 -6.24
CA LYS A 98 -4.42 -13.77 -7.27
C LYS A 98 -3.22 -12.91 -7.68
N LYS A 99 -3.44 -11.61 -7.88
CA LYS A 99 -2.39 -10.67 -8.24
C LYS A 99 -1.40 -10.46 -7.10
N ILE A 100 -1.88 -10.37 -5.86
CA ILE A 100 -1.03 -10.26 -4.67
C ILE A 100 -0.16 -11.51 -4.53
N TYR A 101 -0.72 -12.71 -4.71
CA TYR A 101 0.02 -13.97 -4.65
C TYR A 101 1.06 -14.07 -5.75
N ALA A 102 0.78 -13.53 -6.94
CA ALA A 102 1.75 -13.51 -8.03
C ALA A 102 2.98 -12.66 -7.71
N LYS A 103 2.80 -11.58 -6.96
CA LYS A 103 3.91 -10.71 -6.52
C LYS A 103 4.61 -11.27 -5.28
N TYR A 104 3.86 -11.83 -4.32
CA TYR A 104 4.37 -12.30 -3.03
C TYR A 104 4.06 -13.78 -2.87
N LEU A 105 4.96 -14.63 -3.36
CA LEU A 105 4.76 -16.08 -3.41
C LEU A 105 4.62 -16.70 -2.02
N GLN A 106 5.13 -16.03 -0.97
CA GLN A 106 5.10 -16.54 0.40
C GLN A 106 3.69 -16.53 1.02
N TYR A 107 2.78 -15.69 0.52
CA TYR A 107 1.46 -15.51 1.14
C TYR A 107 0.70 -16.83 1.25
N GLU A 108 0.63 -17.57 0.17
CA GLU A 108 -0.24 -18.75 0.09
C GLU A 108 0.12 -19.81 1.11
N SER A 109 1.41 -20.02 1.37
CA SER A 109 1.88 -21.06 2.29
C SER A 109 2.06 -20.57 3.74
N ILE A 110 2.42 -19.30 3.93
CA ILE A 110 2.81 -18.80 5.26
C ILE A 110 1.71 -17.97 5.90
N SER A 111 0.99 -17.15 5.12
CA SER A 111 -0.01 -16.24 5.66
C SER A 111 -1.14 -16.05 4.64
N PRO A 112 -1.91 -17.09 4.34
CA PRO A 112 -2.90 -17.01 3.27
C PRO A 112 -3.95 -15.94 3.52
N LEU A 113 -4.41 -15.32 2.45
CA LEU A 113 -5.51 -14.37 2.48
C LEU A 113 -6.82 -15.14 2.32
N THR A 114 -7.60 -15.22 3.38
CA THR A 114 -8.86 -15.97 3.42
C THR A 114 -10.02 -15.01 3.57
N ASP A 115 -11.03 -15.18 2.73
CA ASP A 115 -12.24 -14.36 2.76
C ASP A 115 -12.91 -14.44 4.14
N GLY A 116 -13.21 -13.28 4.72
CA GLY A 116 -13.80 -13.19 6.06
C GLY A 116 -12.76 -12.91 7.15
N ASP A 117 -11.65 -13.63 7.17
CA ASP A 117 -10.57 -13.43 8.17
C ASP A 117 -9.62 -12.33 7.73
N THR A 118 -9.42 -12.19 6.43
CA THR A 118 -8.58 -11.15 5.87
C THR A 118 -9.38 -10.28 4.92
N VAL A 119 -8.85 -9.08 4.68
CA VAL A 119 -9.42 -8.13 3.72
C VAL A 119 -8.32 -7.63 2.81
N ILE A 120 -8.72 -7.11 1.68
CA ILE A 120 -7.82 -6.37 0.79
C ILE A 120 -8.25 -4.92 0.85
N VAL A 121 -7.28 -4.04 1.07
CA VAL A 121 -7.46 -2.60 1.14
C VAL A 121 -7.00 -1.97 -0.16
N GLU A 122 -7.78 -1.03 -0.65
CA GLU A 122 -7.46 -0.23 -1.82
C GLU A 122 -7.11 1.18 -1.38
N ILE A 123 -6.00 1.71 -1.86
CA ILE A 123 -5.63 3.11 -1.69
C ILE A 123 -5.77 3.79 -3.05
N ALA A 124 -6.67 4.77 -3.13
CA ALA A 124 -6.83 5.61 -4.31
C ALA A 124 -5.91 6.84 -4.15
N PRO A 125 -4.83 6.94 -4.94
CA PRO A 125 -3.88 8.06 -4.81
C PRO A 125 -4.54 9.39 -5.16
N LYS A 126 -4.24 10.43 -4.36
CA LYS A 126 -4.73 11.79 -4.58
C LYS A 126 -3.61 12.78 -4.80
N LYS A 127 -2.51 12.63 -4.07
CA LYS A 127 -1.38 13.54 -4.09
C LYS A 127 -0.08 12.77 -3.88
N LYS A 128 0.99 13.23 -4.48
CA LYS A 128 2.31 12.61 -4.30
C LYS A 128 3.37 13.66 -4.04
N LEU A 129 4.38 13.26 -3.29
CA LEU A 129 5.65 13.95 -3.14
C LEU A 129 6.73 12.94 -3.48
N SER A 130 7.51 13.18 -4.51
CA SER A 130 8.58 12.25 -4.92
C SER A 130 9.90 12.98 -5.03
N TRP A 131 10.98 12.23 -4.83
CA TRP A 131 12.35 12.75 -4.92
C TRP A 131 13.27 11.68 -5.48
N GLY A 132 14.33 12.14 -6.16
CA GLY A 132 15.35 11.24 -6.70
C GLY A 132 14.98 10.56 -8.01
N PHE A 133 13.87 10.92 -8.63
CA PHE A 133 13.48 10.41 -9.94
C PHE A 133 13.84 11.43 -11.00
N SER A 134 14.54 10.97 -12.05
CA SER A 134 14.81 11.84 -13.19
C SER A 134 13.52 12.11 -13.96
N SER A 135 13.35 13.34 -14.34
CA SER A 135 12.22 13.79 -15.15
C SER A 135 12.30 13.24 -16.58
#